data_cc9bb597f8ab078177a4fb840107c5ae
#
_entry.id   cc9bb597f8ab078177a4fb840107c5ae
#
_cell.length_a   1.000
_cell.length_b   1.000
_cell.length_c   1.000
_cell.angle_alpha   90.00
_cell.angle_beta   90.00
_cell.angle_gamma   90.00
#
_symmetry.space_group_name_H-M   'P 1'
#
loop_
_entity.id
_entity.type
_entity.pdbx_description
1 polymer ?
#
loop_
_entity_poly.entity_id
_entity_poly.type
_entity_poly.pdbx_seq_one_letter_code
_entity_poly.pdbx_strand_id
1 'polypeptide(L)'
;MSKSITPAKRHNLSVLFVDDNENIRQLYQRLLEKHVAHFYIAKNGNHGLELYHKHKPDLVITDINMPVMDGIEMVREIKSKFPGAKIVVMSAYSVKENFIESINLGVDGYLMKPVEAKKLLSLIDEFAGITLMKWELERKEEKRRIAEEYLKKSLAEKDILLREVHHRVKNNMQIISSILRMQSRSIEDEKLKMVLQESQNRIHSMALIHENLYSNEGLADVKFDNYIQSLVGNIARTYNSKQFRVKFDYDTESANLPMDIAIPCGLVINELVSNSMKYAFNELEEGVISISFKTTSENNYSLIVADNGIGIQKDFDISKIKSLGMKIIYKLVQQIEGELSSDFSNGTKFSINFKTK
;
A
#
# COMPACT_ATOMS: atom_id res chain seq x y z
N MET A 1 -21.19 50.15 -36.39
CA MET A 1 -20.29 49.14 -35.79
C MET A 1 -20.99 48.55 -34.57
N SER A 2 -21.57 47.39 -34.74
CA SER A 2 -22.27 46.66 -33.69
C SER A 2 -21.22 46.07 -32.73
N LYS A 3 -21.20 46.56 -31.46
CA LYS A 3 -20.41 45.91 -30.40
C LYS A 3 -21.06 44.56 -30.13
N SER A 4 -20.36 43.48 -30.46
CA SER A 4 -20.73 42.14 -30.05
C SER A 4 -20.76 42.09 -28.51
N ILE A 5 -21.95 42.02 -27.94
CA ILE A 5 -22.15 41.81 -26.52
C ILE A 5 -21.78 40.33 -26.28
N THR A 6 -20.57 40.09 -25.76
CA THR A 6 -20.17 38.77 -25.25
C THR A 6 -21.19 38.40 -24.18
N PRO A 7 -21.81 37.20 -24.22
CA PRO A 7 -22.76 36.80 -23.19
C PRO A 7 -22.07 36.83 -21.81
N ALA A 8 -22.77 37.43 -20.83
CA ALA A 8 -22.24 37.54 -19.48
C ALA A 8 -21.95 36.14 -18.93
N LYS A 9 -20.73 35.92 -18.44
CA LYS A 9 -20.34 34.66 -17.80
C LYS A 9 -21.12 34.54 -16.47
N ARG A 10 -22.02 33.57 -16.38
CA ARG A 10 -22.80 33.31 -15.18
C ARG A 10 -22.04 32.32 -14.28
N HIS A 11 -21.78 32.72 -13.05
CA HIS A 11 -21.09 31.93 -12.06
C HIS A 11 -22.09 31.15 -11.18
N ASN A 12 -21.70 29.98 -10.73
CA ASN A 12 -22.45 29.23 -9.74
C ASN A 12 -22.12 29.75 -8.32
N LEU A 13 -22.49 31.00 -8.07
CA LEU A 13 -22.24 31.76 -6.86
C LEU A 13 -23.56 32.37 -6.39
N SER A 14 -23.82 32.34 -5.10
CA SER A 14 -24.94 33.03 -4.46
C SER A 14 -24.45 34.27 -3.72
N VAL A 15 -25.08 35.41 -3.99
CA VAL A 15 -24.67 36.73 -3.45
C VAL A 15 -25.82 37.37 -2.71
N LEU A 16 -25.55 37.83 -1.50
CA LEU A 16 -26.45 38.73 -0.73
C LEU A 16 -25.90 40.15 -0.81
N PHE A 17 -26.71 41.04 -1.31
CA PHE A 17 -26.41 42.49 -1.38
C PHE A 17 -27.27 43.26 -0.39
N VAL A 18 -26.65 44.06 0.47
CA VAL A 18 -27.33 44.80 1.55
C VAL A 18 -26.99 46.29 1.43
N ASP A 19 -27.99 47.11 1.24
CA ASP A 19 -27.85 48.58 1.13
C ASP A 19 -29.23 49.20 1.45
N ASP A 20 -29.29 50.29 2.19
CA ASP A 20 -30.55 50.94 2.56
C ASP A 20 -31.16 51.76 1.42
N ASN A 21 -30.35 52.18 0.45
CA ASN A 21 -30.78 52.96 -0.71
C ASN A 21 -31.41 52.07 -1.78
N GLU A 22 -32.68 52.28 -2.06
CA GLU A 22 -33.43 51.49 -3.06
C GLU A 22 -32.85 51.60 -4.47
N ASN A 23 -32.41 52.81 -4.89
CA ASN A 23 -31.84 53.04 -6.21
C ASN A 23 -30.52 52.23 -6.40
N ILE A 24 -29.70 52.19 -5.36
CA ILE A 24 -28.46 51.40 -5.34
C ILE A 24 -28.78 49.92 -5.42
N ARG A 25 -29.72 49.42 -4.65
CA ARG A 25 -30.13 48.02 -4.70
C ARG A 25 -30.61 47.61 -6.10
N GLN A 26 -31.46 48.43 -6.73
CA GLN A 26 -31.95 48.18 -8.09
C GLN A 26 -30.84 48.23 -9.14
N LEU A 27 -29.89 49.15 -9.02
CA LEU A 27 -28.76 49.28 -9.93
C LEU A 27 -27.90 47.99 -9.90
N TYR A 28 -27.51 47.56 -8.68
CA TYR A 28 -26.63 46.37 -8.53
C TYR A 28 -27.39 45.08 -8.77
N GLN A 29 -28.70 45.00 -8.57
CA GLN A 29 -29.51 43.87 -8.99
C GLN A 29 -29.43 43.69 -10.49
N ARG A 30 -29.67 44.71 -11.29
CA ARG A 30 -29.60 44.66 -12.76
C ARG A 30 -28.20 44.28 -13.26
N LEU A 31 -27.16 44.68 -12.54
CA LEU A 31 -25.79 44.36 -12.87
C LEU A 31 -25.42 42.95 -12.56
N LEU A 32 -25.71 42.46 -11.34
CA LEU A 32 -25.18 41.18 -10.80
C LEU A 32 -26.05 39.98 -11.05
N GLU A 33 -27.40 40.14 -11.15
CA GLU A 33 -28.33 39.03 -11.34
C GLU A 33 -28.02 38.16 -12.58
N LYS A 34 -27.42 38.76 -13.61
CA LYS A 34 -26.99 38.08 -14.85
C LYS A 34 -25.68 37.28 -14.69
N HIS A 35 -24.90 37.57 -13.64
CA HIS A 35 -23.55 37.02 -13.43
C HIS A 35 -23.48 35.96 -12.35
N VAL A 36 -24.53 35.82 -11.51
CA VAL A 36 -24.55 34.91 -10.40
C VAL A 36 -25.75 33.94 -10.45
N ALA A 37 -25.65 32.80 -9.80
CA ALA A 37 -26.74 31.82 -9.77
C ALA A 37 -27.95 32.30 -8.96
N HIS A 38 -27.69 32.89 -7.79
CA HIS A 38 -28.73 33.42 -6.91
C HIS A 38 -28.27 34.80 -6.39
N PHE A 39 -29.19 35.75 -6.44
CA PHE A 39 -28.96 37.09 -5.98
C PHE A 39 -30.06 37.48 -4.99
N TYR A 40 -29.66 37.80 -3.76
CA TYR A 40 -30.55 38.18 -2.66
C TYR A 40 -30.31 39.63 -2.31
N ILE A 41 -31.37 40.32 -1.91
CA ILE A 41 -31.34 41.75 -1.63
C ILE A 41 -31.93 42.00 -0.23
N ALA A 42 -31.22 42.80 0.59
CA ALA A 42 -31.68 43.24 1.87
C ALA A 42 -31.61 44.78 1.97
N LYS A 43 -32.53 45.37 2.75
CA LYS A 43 -32.69 46.82 2.94
C LYS A 43 -32.00 47.38 4.19
N ASN A 44 -31.51 46.55 5.09
CA ASN A 44 -30.77 46.87 6.31
C ASN A 44 -30.10 45.61 6.87
N GLY A 45 -29.29 45.76 7.91
CA GLY A 45 -28.56 44.66 8.55
C GLY A 45 -29.46 43.56 9.08
N ASN A 46 -30.57 43.84 9.73
CA ASN A 46 -31.50 42.83 10.26
C ASN A 46 -32.07 41.96 9.13
N HIS A 47 -32.56 42.57 8.06
CA HIS A 47 -33.05 41.84 6.90
C HIS A 47 -31.92 41.07 6.23
N GLY A 48 -30.70 41.58 6.21
CA GLY A 48 -29.49 40.90 5.75
C GLY A 48 -29.20 39.63 6.55
N LEU A 49 -29.27 39.70 7.90
CA LEU A 49 -29.12 38.53 8.77
C LEU A 49 -30.17 37.45 8.54
N GLU A 50 -31.44 37.83 8.39
CA GLU A 50 -32.53 36.90 8.09
C GLU A 50 -32.27 36.12 6.80
N LEU A 51 -31.91 36.85 5.73
CA LEU A 51 -31.59 36.23 4.44
C LEU A 51 -30.32 35.41 4.48
N TYR A 52 -29.30 35.83 5.24
CA TYR A 52 -28.07 35.05 5.43
C TYR A 52 -28.35 33.71 6.12
N HIS A 53 -29.14 33.73 7.23
CA HIS A 53 -29.50 32.49 7.91
C HIS A 53 -30.32 31.55 7.06
N LYS A 54 -31.23 32.07 6.22
CA LYS A 54 -32.10 31.29 5.36
C LYS A 54 -31.39 30.69 4.16
N HIS A 55 -30.51 31.44 3.51
CA HIS A 55 -29.95 31.09 2.23
C HIS A 55 -28.45 30.76 2.25
N LYS A 56 -27.73 31.16 3.31
CA LYS A 56 -26.28 30.99 3.48
C LYS A 56 -25.51 31.33 2.19
N PRO A 57 -25.61 32.57 1.71
CA PRO A 57 -24.98 32.98 0.45
C PRO A 57 -23.46 32.83 0.52
N ASP A 58 -22.84 32.54 -0.63
CA ASP A 58 -21.39 32.35 -0.75
C ASP A 58 -20.63 33.67 -0.53
N LEU A 59 -21.26 34.81 -0.86
CA LEU A 59 -20.68 36.14 -0.71
C LEU A 59 -21.74 37.11 -0.20
N VAL A 60 -21.39 37.92 0.80
CA VAL A 60 -22.16 39.06 1.27
C VAL A 60 -21.46 40.34 0.86
N ILE A 61 -22.18 41.28 0.25
CA ILE A 61 -21.72 42.64 -0.06
C ILE A 61 -22.65 43.62 0.70
N THR A 62 -22.11 44.37 1.63
CA THR A 62 -22.93 45.23 2.48
C THR A 62 -22.44 46.67 2.54
N ASP A 63 -23.36 47.60 2.53
CA ASP A 63 -23.04 48.97 3.01
C ASP A 63 -22.77 48.97 4.51
N ILE A 64 -21.96 49.92 4.98
CA ILE A 64 -21.70 50.15 6.40
C ILE A 64 -22.85 50.90 7.02
N ASN A 65 -23.19 52.08 6.44
CA ASN A 65 -24.10 53.01 7.06
C ASN A 65 -25.56 52.72 6.69
N MET A 66 -26.26 52.01 7.51
CA MET A 66 -27.66 51.65 7.29
C MET A 66 -28.47 51.89 8.56
N PRO A 67 -29.76 52.28 8.44
CA PRO A 67 -30.66 52.40 9.61
C PRO A 67 -31.03 51.05 10.21
N VAL A 68 -31.41 51.02 11.48
CA VAL A 68 -31.88 49.88 12.28
C VAL A 68 -30.75 48.99 12.76
N MET A 69 -29.96 48.45 11.89
CA MET A 69 -28.72 47.70 12.13
C MET A 69 -27.75 48.07 11.02
N ASP A 70 -26.57 48.53 11.38
CA ASP A 70 -25.53 48.87 10.44
C ASP A 70 -24.81 47.64 9.89
N GLY A 71 -23.98 47.85 8.84
CA GLY A 71 -23.27 46.77 8.17
C GLY A 71 -22.20 46.11 9.04
N ILE A 72 -21.57 46.86 9.95
CA ILE A 72 -20.54 46.36 10.86
C ILE A 72 -21.14 45.44 11.93
N GLU A 73 -22.27 45.85 12.52
CA GLU A 73 -23.02 45.02 13.47
C GLU A 73 -23.48 43.72 12.80
N MET A 74 -24.02 43.80 11.57
CA MET A 74 -24.39 42.60 10.80
C MET A 74 -23.20 41.69 10.53
N VAL A 75 -22.05 42.23 10.11
CA VAL A 75 -20.83 41.46 9.88
C VAL A 75 -20.36 40.75 11.15
N ARG A 76 -20.37 41.45 12.29
CA ARG A 76 -20.00 40.90 13.60
C ARG A 76 -20.88 39.72 13.99
N GLU A 77 -22.19 39.83 13.82
CA GLU A 77 -23.16 38.76 14.09
C GLU A 77 -22.95 37.56 13.16
N ILE A 78 -22.73 37.78 11.85
CA ILE A 78 -22.45 36.70 10.89
C ILE A 78 -21.13 36.00 11.23
N LYS A 79 -20.04 36.76 11.40
CA LYS A 79 -18.70 36.20 11.65
C LYS A 79 -18.61 35.47 12.99
N SER A 80 -19.36 35.90 14.02
CA SER A 80 -19.41 35.20 15.33
C SER A 80 -19.93 33.76 15.20
N LYS A 81 -20.93 33.55 14.35
CA LYS A 81 -21.59 32.25 14.15
C LYS A 81 -21.01 31.48 12.97
N PHE A 82 -20.52 32.18 11.97
CA PHE A 82 -19.98 31.64 10.71
C PHE A 82 -18.64 32.31 10.38
N PRO A 83 -17.54 31.94 11.06
CA PRO A 83 -16.22 32.59 10.83
C PRO A 83 -15.71 32.53 9.40
N GLY A 84 -16.13 31.49 8.64
CA GLY A 84 -15.76 31.29 7.24
C GLY A 84 -16.61 32.09 6.21
N ALA A 85 -17.62 32.86 6.67
CA ALA A 85 -18.47 33.67 5.80
C ALA A 85 -17.63 34.68 4.98
N LYS A 86 -17.84 34.73 3.67
CA LYS A 86 -17.17 35.67 2.79
C LYS A 86 -17.95 36.99 2.73
N ILE A 87 -17.33 38.06 3.22
CA ILE A 87 -18.00 39.37 3.36
C ILE A 87 -17.14 40.48 2.80
N VAL A 88 -17.74 41.29 1.96
CA VAL A 88 -17.15 42.50 1.39
C VAL A 88 -17.98 43.71 1.87
N VAL A 89 -17.29 44.71 2.35
CA VAL A 89 -17.93 45.91 2.92
C VAL A 89 -17.75 47.05 1.90
N MET A 90 -18.82 47.84 1.72
CA MET A 90 -18.82 49.07 0.94
C MET A 90 -18.90 50.26 1.86
N SER A 91 -18.10 51.32 1.64
CA SER A 91 -18.10 52.52 2.48
C SER A 91 -17.89 53.78 1.66
N ALA A 92 -18.44 54.90 2.16
CA ALA A 92 -18.10 56.22 1.67
C ALA A 92 -16.74 56.70 2.23
N TYR A 93 -16.08 57.60 1.57
CA TYR A 93 -14.68 58.03 1.73
C TYR A 93 -14.24 58.54 3.11
N SER A 94 -15.13 58.69 4.12
CA SER A 94 -14.88 59.59 5.26
C SER A 94 -14.63 58.94 6.61
N VAL A 95 -14.59 57.60 6.77
CA VAL A 95 -14.54 57.02 8.12
C VAL A 95 -13.39 56.00 8.25
N LYS A 96 -12.22 56.48 8.69
CA LYS A 96 -11.05 55.62 9.01
C LYS A 96 -11.37 54.58 10.11
N GLU A 97 -12.23 54.89 11.04
CA GLU A 97 -12.59 54.03 12.15
C GLU A 97 -13.31 52.75 11.69
N ASN A 98 -14.29 52.86 10.81
CA ASN A 98 -15.03 51.73 10.21
C ASN A 98 -14.14 50.83 9.37
N PHE A 99 -13.09 51.35 8.75
CA PHE A 99 -12.11 50.58 8.02
C PHE A 99 -11.29 49.67 8.92
N ILE A 100 -10.78 50.22 10.03
CA ILE A 100 -9.99 49.45 11.01
C ILE A 100 -10.87 48.38 11.67
N GLU A 101 -12.11 48.71 12.02
CA GLU A 101 -13.04 47.74 12.59
C GLU A 101 -13.40 46.61 11.64
N SER A 102 -13.64 46.91 10.38
CA SER A 102 -13.88 45.91 9.33
C SER A 102 -12.71 44.91 9.18
N ILE A 103 -11.46 45.41 9.22
CA ILE A 103 -10.27 44.55 9.19
C ILE A 103 -10.22 43.65 10.41
N ASN A 104 -10.48 44.17 11.61
CA ASN A 104 -10.48 43.40 12.85
C ASN A 104 -11.56 42.32 12.88
N LEU A 105 -12.67 42.51 12.20
CA LEU A 105 -13.74 41.52 12.01
C LEU A 105 -13.43 40.47 10.96
N GLY A 106 -12.29 40.60 10.24
CA GLY A 106 -11.86 39.64 9.24
C GLY A 106 -12.75 39.64 7.99
N VAL A 107 -13.16 40.82 7.50
CA VAL A 107 -13.84 40.93 6.20
C VAL A 107 -12.88 40.57 5.06
N ASP A 108 -13.43 39.99 4.01
CA ASP A 108 -12.65 39.45 2.89
C ASP A 108 -12.35 40.51 1.80
N GLY A 109 -12.99 41.68 1.88
CA GLY A 109 -12.75 42.80 0.98
C GLY A 109 -13.40 44.08 1.41
N TYR A 110 -12.91 45.20 0.83
CA TYR A 110 -13.41 46.54 1.12
C TYR A 110 -13.54 47.31 -0.22
N LEU A 111 -14.70 47.91 -0.45
CA LEU A 111 -14.99 48.69 -1.64
C LEU A 111 -15.34 50.16 -1.26
N MET A 112 -14.72 51.12 -1.95
CA MET A 112 -15.03 52.52 -1.73
C MET A 112 -16.14 52.99 -2.69
N LYS A 113 -17.16 53.61 -2.16
CA LYS A 113 -18.23 54.25 -2.96
C LYS A 113 -17.72 55.57 -3.59
N PRO A 114 -18.04 55.85 -4.89
CA PRO A 114 -18.88 55.08 -5.79
C PRO A 114 -18.14 53.85 -6.33
N VAL A 115 -18.75 52.65 -6.27
CA VAL A 115 -18.14 51.43 -6.73
C VAL A 115 -18.32 51.29 -8.22
N GLU A 116 -17.22 51.19 -8.96
CA GLU A 116 -17.24 50.93 -10.38
C GLU A 116 -17.76 49.53 -10.70
N ALA A 117 -18.67 49.43 -11.69
CA ALA A 117 -19.21 48.12 -12.12
C ALA A 117 -18.13 47.09 -12.45
N LYS A 118 -17.03 47.53 -13.09
CA LYS A 118 -15.91 46.65 -13.44
C LYS A 118 -15.23 46.03 -12.21
N LYS A 119 -15.05 46.83 -11.15
CA LYS A 119 -14.42 46.39 -9.90
C LYS A 119 -15.30 45.41 -9.17
N LEU A 120 -16.62 45.61 -9.15
CA LEU A 120 -17.57 44.69 -8.54
C LEU A 120 -17.65 43.36 -9.30
N LEU A 121 -17.67 43.39 -10.63
CA LEU A 121 -17.64 42.16 -11.45
C LEU A 121 -16.33 41.36 -11.28
N SER A 122 -15.18 42.06 -11.23
CA SER A 122 -13.89 41.40 -10.95
C SER A 122 -13.90 40.69 -9.61
N LEU A 123 -14.51 41.28 -8.59
CA LEU A 123 -14.68 40.67 -7.28
C LEU A 123 -15.57 39.41 -7.31
N ILE A 124 -16.68 39.47 -8.07
CA ILE A 124 -17.52 38.29 -8.30
C ILE A 124 -16.76 37.16 -8.99
N ASP A 125 -15.95 37.49 -10.03
CA ASP A 125 -15.10 36.50 -10.71
C ASP A 125 -14.10 35.83 -9.75
N GLU A 126 -13.46 36.61 -8.86
CA GLU A 126 -12.51 36.11 -7.86
C GLU A 126 -13.16 35.15 -6.88
N PHE A 127 -14.27 35.56 -6.24
CA PHE A 127 -14.98 34.71 -5.28
C PHE A 127 -15.59 33.47 -5.93
N ALA A 128 -16.08 33.57 -7.15
CA ALA A 128 -16.57 32.44 -7.90
C ALA A 128 -15.44 31.43 -8.19
N GLY A 129 -14.23 31.92 -8.51
CA GLY A 129 -13.05 31.07 -8.68
C GLY A 129 -12.69 30.30 -7.40
N ILE A 130 -12.67 30.99 -6.24
CA ILE A 130 -12.37 30.38 -4.94
C ILE A 130 -13.42 29.31 -4.59
N THR A 131 -14.71 29.62 -4.77
CA THR A 131 -15.81 28.69 -4.48
C THR A 131 -15.74 27.44 -5.36
N LEU A 132 -15.45 27.62 -6.66
CA LEU A 132 -15.29 26.51 -7.59
C LEU A 132 -14.10 25.60 -7.19
N MET A 133 -12.94 26.18 -6.90
CA MET A 133 -11.76 25.43 -6.46
C MET A 133 -12.02 24.61 -5.19
N LYS A 134 -12.70 25.22 -4.19
CA LYS A 134 -13.08 24.54 -2.96
C LYS A 134 -13.97 23.32 -3.25
N TRP A 135 -15.01 23.48 -4.05
CA TRP A 135 -15.91 22.40 -4.43
C TRP A 135 -15.21 21.27 -5.20
N GLU A 136 -14.30 21.63 -6.14
CA GLU A 136 -13.50 20.64 -6.87
C GLU A 136 -12.57 19.85 -5.95
N LEU A 137 -11.96 20.52 -4.96
CA LEU A 137 -11.10 19.89 -3.98
C LEU A 137 -11.90 18.87 -3.12
N GLU A 138 -13.02 19.29 -2.55
CA GLU A 138 -13.90 18.44 -1.75
C GLU A 138 -14.36 17.20 -2.55
N ARG A 139 -14.71 17.41 -3.83
CA ARG A 139 -15.09 16.30 -4.73
C ARG A 139 -13.94 15.34 -5.01
N LYS A 140 -12.70 15.84 -5.15
CA LYS A 140 -11.52 14.99 -5.34
C LYS A 140 -11.20 14.18 -4.08
N GLU A 141 -11.27 14.81 -2.91
CA GLU A 141 -11.04 14.14 -1.63
C GLU A 141 -12.05 13.02 -1.39
N GLU A 142 -13.32 13.26 -1.65
CA GLU A 142 -14.35 12.23 -1.50
C GLU A 142 -14.13 11.05 -2.46
N LYS A 143 -13.80 11.32 -3.73
CA LYS A 143 -13.45 10.25 -4.68
C LYS A 143 -12.24 9.44 -4.23
N ARG A 144 -11.21 10.12 -3.70
CA ARG A 144 -10.01 9.46 -3.18
C ARG A 144 -10.37 8.55 -2.00
N ARG A 145 -11.16 9.03 -1.05
CA ARG A 145 -11.62 8.27 0.11
C ARG A 145 -12.34 6.98 -0.30
N ILE A 146 -13.28 7.08 -1.23
CA ILE A 146 -14.03 5.93 -1.75
C ILE A 146 -13.08 4.92 -2.43
N ALA A 147 -12.12 5.41 -3.23
CA ALA A 147 -11.16 4.54 -3.90
C ALA A 147 -10.21 3.83 -2.92
N GLU A 148 -9.77 4.52 -1.87
CA GLU A 148 -8.92 3.94 -0.81
C GLU A 148 -9.68 2.85 -0.02
N GLU A 149 -10.94 3.08 0.33
CA GLU A 149 -11.79 2.08 1.00
C GLU A 149 -12.00 0.83 0.11
N TYR A 150 -12.28 1.03 -1.17
CA TYR A 150 -12.43 -0.07 -2.12
C TYR A 150 -11.14 -0.88 -2.28
N LEU A 151 -9.99 -0.20 -2.40
CA LEU A 151 -8.69 -0.86 -2.52
C LEU A 151 -8.36 -1.68 -1.28
N LYS A 152 -8.59 -1.11 -0.09
CA LYS A 152 -8.38 -1.81 1.19
C LYS A 152 -9.23 -3.07 1.30
N LYS A 153 -10.50 -3.00 0.90
CA LYS A 153 -11.39 -4.16 0.90
C LYS A 153 -10.93 -5.23 -0.09
N SER A 154 -10.55 -4.82 -1.31
CA SER A 154 -10.06 -5.73 -2.34
C SER A 154 -8.76 -6.44 -1.94
N LEU A 155 -7.85 -5.74 -1.25
CA LEU A 155 -6.64 -6.35 -0.70
C LEU A 155 -6.97 -7.40 0.36
N ALA A 156 -7.86 -7.08 1.31
CA ALA A 156 -8.27 -8.03 2.35
C ALA A 156 -8.94 -9.29 1.75
N GLU A 157 -9.78 -9.14 0.73
CA GLU A 157 -10.38 -10.27 0.02
C GLU A 157 -9.32 -11.13 -0.69
N LYS A 158 -8.32 -10.52 -1.34
CA LYS A 158 -7.21 -11.24 -1.96
C LYS A 158 -6.39 -12.03 -0.93
N ASP A 159 -6.12 -11.45 0.24
CA ASP A 159 -5.37 -12.11 1.31
C ASP A 159 -6.11 -13.35 1.82
N ILE A 160 -7.42 -13.27 1.99
CA ILE A 160 -8.27 -14.42 2.37
C ILE A 160 -8.19 -15.52 1.31
N LEU A 161 -8.34 -15.17 0.03
CA LEU A 161 -8.28 -16.13 -1.07
C LEU A 161 -6.91 -16.80 -1.18
N LEU A 162 -5.82 -16.04 -1.01
CA LEU A 162 -4.48 -16.60 -1.00
C LEU A 162 -4.30 -17.61 0.14
N ARG A 163 -4.72 -17.29 1.37
CA ARG A 163 -4.69 -18.24 2.50
C ARG A 163 -5.47 -19.52 2.19
N GLU A 164 -6.65 -19.41 1.61
CA GLU A 164 -7.46 -20.57 1.22
C GLU A 164 -6.74 -21.44 0.17
N VAL A 165 -6.12 -20.83 -0.84
CA VAL A 165 -5.32 -21.55 -1.83
C VAL A 165 -4.19 -22.34 -1.16
N HIS A 166 -3.47 -21.72 -0.21
CA HIS A 166 -2.37 -22.37 0.49
C HIS A 166 -2.84 -23.51 1.39
N HIS A 167 -3.96 -23.35 2.08
CA HIS A 167 -4.59 -24.44 2.84
C HIS A 167 -4.96 -25.62 1.92
N ARG A 168 -5.49 -25.36 0.74
CA ARG A 168 -5.83 -26.39 -0.25
C ARG A 168 -4.58 -27.07 -0.81
N VAL A 169 -3.50 -26.32 -1.10
CA VAL A 169 -2.23 -26.91 -1.55
C VAL A 169 -1.68 -27.86 -0.48
N LYS A 170 -1.64 -27.44 0.79
CA LYS A 170 -1.24 -28.31 1.92
C LYS A 170 -2.09 -29.57 1.98
N ASN A 171 -3.41 -29.45 1.94
CA ASN A 171 -4.33 -30.59 2.01
C ASN A 171 -4.10 -31.56 0.83
N ASN A 172 -3.91 -31.06 -0.38
CA ASN A 172 -3.62 -31.87 -1.56
C ASN A 172 -2.29 -32.64 -1.39
N MET A 173 -1.25 -31.99 -0.87
CA MET A 173 0.03 -32.65 -0.57
C MET A 173 -0.11 -33.76 0.47
N GLN A 174 -0.93 -33.56 1.50
CA GLN A 174 -1.22 -34.58 2.52
C GLN A 174 -1.96 -35.79 1.91
N ILE A 175 -2.92 -35.55 1.02
CA ILE A 175 -3.65 -36.60 0.31
C ILE A 175 -2.69 -37.42 -0.56
N ILE A 176 -1.86 -36.74 -1.37
CA ILE A 176 -0.87 -37.41 -2.23
C ILE A 176 0.10 -38.24 -1.39
N SER A 177 0.63 -37.69 -0.30
CA SER A 177 1.50 -38.41 0.63
C SER A 177 0.83 -39.67 1.21
N SER A 178 -0.46 -39.58 1.54
CA SER A 178 -1.23 -40.71 2.07
C SER A 178 -1.45 -41.80 1.01
N ILE A 179 -1.72 -41.41 -0.24
CA ILE A 179 -1.85 -42.37 -1.36
C ILE A 179 -0.54 -43.11 -1.59
N LEU A 180 0.59 -42.38 -1.67
CA LEU A 180 1.90 -43.00 -1.83
C LEU A 180 2.24 -43.95 -0.68
N ARG A 181 1.86 -43.60 0.56
CA ARG A 181 2.02 -44.47 1.73
C ARG A 181 1.22 -45.76 1.63
N MET A 182 -0.02 -45.69 1.15
CA MET A 182 -0.85 -46.88 0.93
C MET A 182 -0.24 -47.77 -0.16
N GLN A 183 0.22 -47.19 -1.28
CA GLN A 183 0.86 -47.94 -2.36
C GLN A 183 2.18 -48.58 -1.91
N SER A 184 3.01 -47.88 -1.13
CA SER A 184 4.27 -48.41 -0.61
C SER A 184 4.09 -49.66 0.27
N ARG A 185 2.94 -49.80 0.95
CA ARG A 185 2.65 -50.98 1.80
C ARG A 185 2.36 -52.27 1.02
N SER A 186 1.90 -52.14 -0.23
CA SER A 186 1.55 -53.25 -1.09
C SER A 186 2.70 -53.72 -2.02
N ILE A 187 3.86 -53.08 -1.92
CA ILE A 187 5.04 -53.36 -2.76
C ILE A 187 5.99 -54.26 -1.99
N GLU A 188 6.41 -55.35 -2.60
CA GLU A 188 7.38 -56.31 -2.04
C GLU A 188 8.83 -55.95 -2.43
N ASP A 189 9.03 -55.26 -3.58
CA ASP A 189 10.36 -54.82 -4.05
C ASP A 189 10.86 -53.65 -3.16
N GLU A 190 11.90 -53.94 -2.37
CA GLU A 190 12.50 -52.96 -1.44
C GLU A 190 13.09 -51.73 -2.16
N LYS A 191 13.60 -51.86 -3.38
CA LYS A 191 14.11 -50.71 -4.19
C LYS A 191 12.97 -49.78 -4.56
N LEU A 192 11.85 -50.33 -5.03
CA LEU A 192 10.69 -49.54 -5.43
C LEU A 192 10.04 -48.89 -4.20
N LYS A 193 10.02 -49.60 -3.06
CA LYS A 193 9.55 -49.09 -1.76
C LYS A 193 10.39 -47.91 -1.29
N MET A 194 11.73 -48.00 -1.41
CA MET A 194 12.61 -46.86 -1.10
C MET A 194 12.32 -45.62 -1.99
N VAL A 195 12.12 -45.78 -3.29
CA VAL A 195 11.79 -44.68 -4.21
C VAL A 195 10.47 -43.99 -3.83
N LEU A 196 9.46 -44.78 -3.45
CA LEU A 196 8.18 -44.21 -2.99
C LEU A 196 8.32 -43.49 -1.65
N GLN A 197 9.10 -44.04 -0.72
CA GLN A 197 9.41 -43.39 0.56
C GLN A 197 10.12 -42.04 0.34
N GLU A 198 11.08 -41.98 -0.56
CA GLU A 198 11.74 -40.73 -0.92
C GLU A 198 10.76 -39.69 -1.51
N SER A 199 9.87 -40.14 -2.39
CA SER A 199 8.83 -39.29 -2.96
C SER A 199 7.87 -38.75 -1.89
N GLN A 200 7.49 -39.59 -0.91
CA GLN A 200 6.69 -39.17 0.25
C GLN A 200 7.41 -38.12 1.09
N ASN A 201 8.67 -38.34 1.43
CA ASN A 201 9.47 -37.41 2.22
C ASN A 201 9.57 -36.04 1.54
N ARG A 202 9.76 -36.02 0.20
CA ARG A 202 9.77 -34.76 -0.59
C ARG A 202 8.43 -34.02 -0.52
N ILE A 203 7.32 -34.72 -0.72
CA ILE A 203 5.99 -34.11 -0.64
C ILE A 203 5.70 -33.62 0.77
N HIS A 204 6.10 -34.38 1.80
CA HIS A 204 5.95 -33.96 3.19
C HIS A 204 6.75 -32.67 3.48
N SER A 205 7.99 -32.62 2.99
CA SER A 205 8.84 -31.40 3.10
C SER A 205 8.23 -30.20 2.39
N MET A 206 7.69 -30.39 1.17
CA MET A 206 6.95 -29.33 0.47
C MET A 206 5.74 -28.83 1.27
N ALA A 207 4.98 -29.72 1.91
CA ALA A 207 3.84 -29.35 2.73
C ALA A 207 4.26 -28.54 3.96
N LEU A 208 5.36 -28.94 4.63
CA LEU A 208 5.93 -28.20 5.78
C LEU A 208 6.47 -26.81 5.37
N ILE A 209 7.09 -26.72 4.20
CA ILE A 209 7.52 -25.45 3.63
C ILE A 209 6.33 -24.50 3.48
N HIS A 210 5.26 -24.98 2.83
CA HIS A 210 4.03 -24.21 2.69
C HIS A 210 3.40 -23.81 4.03
N GLU A 211 3.41 -24.69 5.03
CA GLU A 211 2.86 -24.40 6.35
C GLU A 211 3.64 -23.30 7.09
N ASN A 212 4.97 -23.43 7.14
CA ASN A 212 5.82 -22.47 7.85
C ASN A 212 5.84 -21.08 7.22
N LEU A 213 5.69 -21.00 5.89
CA LEU A 213 5.71 -19.72 5.16
C LEU A 213 4.39 -18.93 5.32
N TYR A 214 3.26 -19.62 5.49
CA TYR A 214 1.94 -18.99 5.54
C TYR A 214 1.30 -18.91 6.92
N SER A 215 1.96 -19.46 7.98
CA SER A 215 1.48 -19.38 9.36
C SER A 215 1.84 -18.08 10.08
N ASN A 216 2.79 -17.30 9.57
CA ASN A 216 3.18 -16.02 10.16
C ASN A 216 2.41 -14.85 9.51
N GLU A 217 2.00 -13.90 10.34
CA GLU A 217 1.27 -12.67 9.96
C GLU A 217 2.13 -11.77 9.05
N GLY A 218 2.01 -11.94 7.72
CA GLY A 218 2.67 -11.10 6.73
C GLY A 218 2.97 -11.87 5.44
N LEU A 219 2.13 -11.69 4.43
CA LEU A 219 2.16 -12.44 3.16
C LEU A 219 3.33 -12.09 2.21
N ALA A 220 4.21 -11.14 2.55
CA ALA A 220 5.19 -10.63 1.59
C ALA A 220 6.59 -11.26 1.74
N ASP A 221 7.14 -11.33 2.95
CA ASP A 221 8.54 -11.69 3.14
C ASP A 221 8.74 -12.69 4.28
N VAL A 222 9.60 -13.67 4.04
CA VAL A 222 9.93 -14.74 4.98
C VAL A 222 11.27 -14.44 5.65
N LYS A 223 11.31 -14.46 6.98
CA LYS A 223 12.59 -14.46 7.73
C LYS A 223 13.31 -15.78 7.45
N PHE A 224 14.22 -15.72 6.51
CA PHE A 224 14.80 -16.93 5.90
C PHE A 224 15.73 -17.69 6.84
N ASP A 225 16.39 -17.01 7.76
CA ASP A 225 17.20 -17.62 8.85
C ASP A 225 16.37 -18.53 9.76
N ASN A 226 15.25 -18.06 10.28
CA ASN A 226 14.31 -18.86 11.10
C ASN A 226 13.72 -20.03 10.30
N TYR A 227 13.43 -19.78 9.05
CA TYR A 227 12.90 -20.80 8.15
C TYR A 227 13.88 -21.94 7.92
N ILE A 228 15.18 -21.64 7.64
CA ILE A 228 16.25 -22.65 7.50
C ILE A 228 16.32 -23.53 8.74
N GLN A 229 16.37 -22.95 9.95
CA GLN A 229 16.47 -23.69 11.20
C GLN A 229 15.27 -24.63 11.42
N SER A 230 14.06 -24.15 11.16
CA SER A 230 12.85 -24.94 11.27
C SER A 230 12.83 -26.12 10.28
N LEU A 231 13.19 -25.84 9.02
CA LEU A 231 13.25 -26.84 7.96
C LEU A 231 14.26 -27.94 8.27
N VAL A 232 15.49 -27.57 8.58
CA VAL A 232 16.57 -28.53 8.88
C VAL A 232 16.27 -29.33 10.15
N GLY A 233 15.69 -28.70 11.18
CA GLY A 233 15.25 -29.39 12.38
C GLY A 233 14.17 -30.45 12.10
N ASN A 234 13.28 -30.23 11.13
CA ASN A 234 12.30 -31.22 10.71
C ASN A 234 12.95 -32.39 9.91
N ILE A 235 13.89 -32.08 9.03
CA ILE A 235 14.66 -33.09 8.30
C ILE A 235 15.45 -33.98 9.30
N ALA A 236 16.16 -33.35 10.22
CA ALA A 236 16.92 -34.06 11.27
C ALA A 236 16.04 -35.04 12.04
N ARG A 237 14.84 -34.65 12.44
CA ARG A 237 13.90 -35.54 13.14
C ARG A 237 13.47 -36.75 12.30
N THR A 238 13.34 -36.57 10.99
CA THR A 238 12.92 -37.64 10.07
C THR A 238 14.02 -38.69 9.85
N TYR A 239 15.29 -38.23 9.80
CA TYR A 239 16.44 -39.09 9.52
C TYR A 239 17.23 -39.51 10.76
N ASN A 240 16.86 -39.06 11.98
CA ASN A 240 17.57 -39.39 13.22
C ASN A 240 17.40 -40.89 13.57
N SER A 241 18.22 -41.74 12.92
CA SER A 241 18.40 -43.11 13.32
C SER A 241 19.44 -43.14 14.44
N LYS A 242 19.30 -44.09 15.41
CA LYS A 242 20.17 -44.22 16.60
C LYS A 242 21.66 -44.50 16.26
N GLN A 243 22.05 -44.57 15.00
CA GLN A 243 23.36 -45.01 14.57
C GLN A 243 24.39 -43.89 14.35
N PHE A 244 23.97 -42.64 14.04
CA PHE A 244 24.88 -41.53 13.75
C PHE A 244 24.49 -40.27 14.48
N ARG A 245 25.49 -39.53 15.02
CA ARG A 245 25.29 -38.20 15.61
C ARG A 245 25.70 -37.15 14.56
N VAL A 246 24.69 -36.53 13.92
CA VAL A 246 24.94 -35.40 13.02
C VAL A 246 24.67 -34.10 13.75
N LYS A 247 25.68 -33.21 13.79
CA LYS A 247 25.55 -31.83 14.25
C LYS A 247 25.21 -30.91 13.08
N PHE A 248 24.34 -29.94 13.35
CA PHE A 248 24.01 -28.89 12.37
C PHE A 248 24.64 -27.58 12.81
N ASP A 249 25.42 -26.98 11.92
CA ASP A 249 26.07 -25.70 12.12
C ASP A 249 25.42 -24.64 11.22
N TYR A 250 25.02 -23.50 11.81
CA TYR A 250 24.29 -22.47 11.11
C TYR A 250 25.08 -21.17 11.13
N ASP A 251 25.42 -20.66 9.93
CA ASP A 251 26.03 -19.35 9.73
C ASP A 251 25.11 -18.52 8.85
N THR A 252 23.98 -18.08 9.43
CA THR A 252 22.90 -17.45 8.72
C THR A 252 22.70 -16.00 9.14
N GLU A 253 22.63 -15.10 8.15
CA GLU A 253 22.23 -13.71 8.35
C GLU A 253 20.70 -13.60 8.24
N SER A 254 20.12 -12.69 9.05
CA SER A 254 18.70 -12.42 8.98
C SER A 254 18.40 -11.60 7.71
N ALA A 255 17.63 -12.19 6.81
CA ALA A 255 17.14 -11.53 5.62
C ALA A 255 15.71 -11.98 5.31
N ASN A 256 14.95 -11.05 4.76
CA ASN A 256 13.60 -11.32 4.28
C ASN A 256 13.68 -11.69 2.80
N LEU A 257 13.23 -12.89 2.45
CA LEU A 257 13.15 -13.33 1.06
C LEU A 257 11.69 -13.40 0.59
N PRO A 258 11.42 -12.96 -0.66
CA PRO A 258 10.15 -13.22 -1.32
C PRO A 258 9.87 -14.73 -1.42
N MET A 259 8.60 -15.12 -1.37
CA MET A 259 8.21 -16.54 -1.34
C MET A 259 8.61 -17.32 -2.59
N ASP A 260 8.59 -16.69 -3.75
CA ASP A 260 9.01 -17.27 -5.02
C ASP A 260 10.52 -17.63 -5.08
N ILE A 261 11.31 -17.06 -4.16
CA ILE A 261 12.72 -17.38 -3.93
C ILE A 261 12.88 -18.33 -2.72
N ALA A 262 12.19 -18.06 -1.62
CA ALA A 262 12.31 -18.82 -0.37
C ALA A 262 11.89 -20.30 -0.55
N ILE A 263 10.82 -20.57 -1.31
CA ILE A 263 10.34 -21.95 -1.56
C ILE A 263 11.38 -22.77 -2.35
N PRO A 264 11.88 -22.33 -3.52
CA PRO A 264 12.95 -23.04 -4.22
C PRO A 264 14.20 -23.26 -3.37
N CYS A 265 14.67 -22.25 -2.63
CA CYS A 265 15.81 -22.38 -1.71
C CYS A 265 15.57 -23.42 -0.62
N GLY A 266 14.39 -23.45 -0.02
CA GLY A 266 14.01 -24.43 0.98
C GLY A 266 14.00 -25.87 0.43
N LEU A 267 13.49 -26.06 -0.78
CA LEU A 267 13.52 -27.36 -1.47
C LEU A 267 14.96 -27.79 -1.79
N VAL A 268 15.82 -26.89 -2.20
CA VAL A 268 17.24 -27.17 -2.42
C VAL A 268 17.93 -27.59 -1.12
N ILE A 269 17.71 -26.85 -0.01
CA ILE A 269 18.23 -27.22 1.32
C ILE A 269 17.73 -28.61 1.70
N ASN A 270 16.44 -28.88 1.52
CA ASN A 270 15.87 -30.19 1.84
C ASN A 270 16.55 -31.33 1.08
N GLU A 271 16.74 -31.18 -0.23
CA GLU A 271 17.40 -32.21 -1.06
C GLU A 271 18.88 -32.39 -0.67
N LEU A 272 19.62 -31.30 -0.46
CA LEU A 272 21.03 -31.36 -0.10
C LEU A 272 21.25 -31.96 1.29
N VAL A 273 20.54 -31.48 2.30
CA VAL A 273 20.62 -31.99 3.69
C VAL A 273 20.18 -33.47 3.74
N SER A 274 19.09 -33.83 3.06
CA SER A 274 18.63 -35.22 2.99
C SER A 274 19.67 -36.15 2.32
N ASN A 275 20.36 -35.68 1.27
CA ASN A 275 21.44 -36.41 0.64
C ASN A 275 22.63 -36.60 1.58
N SER A 276 23.05 -35.55 2.30
CA SER A 276 24.14 -35.68 3.28
C SER A 276 23.77 -36.65 4.40
N MET A 277 22.54 -36.58 4.93
CA MET A 277 22.07 -37.53 5.97
C MET A 277 22.04 -39.00 5.49
N LYS A 278 21.80 -39.24 4.20
CA LYS A 278 21.73 -40.61 3.62
C LYS A 278 23.08 -41.17 3.21
N TYR A 279 23.97 -40.33 2.70
CA TYR A 279 25.12 -40.80 1.94
C TYR A 279 26.46 -40.36 2.51
N ALA A 280 26.52 -39.24 3.25
CA ALA A 280 27.80 -38.66 3.68
C ALA A 280 28.44 -39.39 4.87
N PHE A 281 27.65 -40.03 5.75
CA PHE A 281 28.13 -40.47 7.08
C PHE A 281 28.03 -41.98 7.33
N ASN A 282 27.81 -42.81 6.32
CA ASN A 282 27.61 -44.25 6.44
C ASN A 282 28.73 -45.00 7.21
N GLU A 283 29.94 -44.42 7.29
CA GLU A 283 31.08 -45.00 7.98
C GLU A 283 31.65 -44.14 9.11
N LEU A 284 31.00 -42.98 9.40
CA LEU A 284 31.47 -42.02 10.39
C LEU A 284 30.56 -42.04 11.64
N GLU A 285 31.17 -42.06 12.84
CA GLU A 285 30.42 -42.00 14.10
C GLU A 285 29.82 -40.62 14.37
N GLU A 286 30.47 -39.55 13.90
CA GLU A 286 30.01 -38.17 14.03
C GLU A 286 30.13 -37.41 12.71
N GLY A 287 29.10 -36.66 12.33
CA GLY A 287 29.06 -35.85 11.15
C GLY A 287 28.66 -34.39 11.45
N VAL A 288 29.05 -33.48 10.59
CA VAL A 288 28.64 -32.06 10.63
C VAL A 288 28.07 -31.66 9.28
N ILE A 289 26.86 -31.10 9.31
CA ILE A 289 26.24 -30.44 8.16
C ILE A 289 26.20 -28.95 8.47
N SER A 290 26.84 -28.16 7.64
CA SER A 290 26.85 -26.68 7.77
C SER A 290 25.96 -26.03 6.73
N ILE A 291 25.15 -25.08 7.17
CA ILE A 291 24.27 -24.28 6.33
C ILE A 291 24.65 -22.81 6.53
N SER A 292 25.13 -22.15 5.48
CA SER A 292 25.44 -20.73 5.48
C SER A 292 24.52 -19.98 4.54
N PHE A 293 23.97 -18.87 5.00
CA PHE A 293 23.18 -17.96 4.20
C PHE A 293 23.61 -16.54 4.46
N LYS A 294 24.11 -15.84 3.45
CA LYS A 294 24.70 -14.51 3.57
C LYS A 294 24.27 -13.58 2.45
N THR A 295 24.14 -12.31 2.79
CA THR A 295 24.01 -11.22 1.84
C THR A 295 25.40 -10.83 1.34
N THR A 296 25.66 -10.97 0.04
CA THR A 296 26.96 -10.63 -0.56
C THR A 296 27.04 -9.20 -1.05
N SER A 297 25.93 -8.64 -1.49
CA SER A 297 25.72 -7.23 -1.82
C SER A 297 24.23 -6.93 -1.86
N GLU A 298 23.82 -5.71 -2.17
CA GLU A 298 22.41 -5.34 -2.25
C GLU A 298 21.65 -6.29 -3.20
N ASN A 299 20.63 -6.98 -2.65
CA ASN A 299 19.82 -7.99 -3.34
C ASN A 299 20.56 -9.23 -3.88
N ASN A 300 21.81 -9.45 -3.52
CA ASN A 300 22.55 -10.67 -3.89
C ASN A 300 22.81 -11.53 -2.66
N TYR A 301 22.56 -12.81 -2.79
CA TYR A 301 22.61 -13.78 -1.70
C TYR A 301 23.46 -15.00 -2.08
N SER A 302 24.10 -15.57 -1.08
CA SER A 302 24.85 -16.82 -1.17
C SER A 302 24.27 -17.81 -0.18
N LEU A 303 23.79 -18.95 -0.67
CA LEU A 303 23.35 -20.10 0.12
C LEU A 303 24.37 -21.23 -0.06
N ILE A 304 24.93 -21.72 1.03
CA ILE A 304 25.90 -22.82 1.04
C ILE A 304 25.36 -23.93 1.93
N VAL A 305 25.38 -25.16 1.43
CA VAL A 305 25.14 -26.38 2.20
C VAL A 305 26.35 -27.28 2.03
N ALA A 306 26.98 -27.64 3.13
CA ALA A 306 28.17 -28.49 3.10
C ALA A 306 28.12 -29.56 4.20
N ASP A 307 28.76 -30.71 3.95
CA ASP A 307 29.01 -31.78 4.92
C ASP A 307 30.50 -32.11 4.99
N ASN A 308 30.94 -32.67 6.13
CA ASN A 308 32.26 -33.18 6.33
C ASN A 308 32.36 -34.70 6.12
N GLY A 309 31.45 -35.28 5.34
CA GLY A 309 31.37 -36.71 5.09
C GLY A 309 32.41 -37.23 4.11
N ILE A 310 32.15 -38.43 3.61
CA ILE A 310 33.08 -39.16 2.67
C ILE A 310 33.26 -38.47 1.33
N GLY A 311 32.44 -37.44 1.03
CA GLY A 311 32.46 -36.74 -0.24
C GLY A 311 31.99 -37.55 -1.42
N ILE A 312 32.16 -36.98 -2.61
CA ILE A 312 31.82 -37.63 -3.90
C ILE A 312 33.12 -37.91 -4.66
N GLN A 313 33.23 -39.07 -5.33
CA GLN A 313 34.46 -39.45 -6.09
C GLN A 313 34.84 -38.39 -7.13
N LYS A 314 36.15 -38.13 -7.29
CA LYS A 314 36.70 -37.01 -8.07
C LYS A 314 36.31 -36.97 -9.57
N ASP A 315 35.85 -38.08 -10.15
CA ASP A 315 35.41 -38.16 -11.54
C ASP A 315 33.90 -37.92 -11.72
N PHE A 316 33.25 -37.37 -10.73
CA PHE A 316 31.80 -37.15 -10.71
C PHE A 316 31.43 -35.86 -11.46
N ASP A 317 31.01 -35.99 -12.69
CA ASP A 317 30.52 -34.87 -13.50
C ASP A 317 29.06 -34.57 -13.15
N ILE A 318 28.84 -33.42 -12.51
CA ILE A 318 27.51 -32.97 -12.11
C ILE A 318 26.53 -32.89 -13.28
N SER A 319 27.01 -32.56 -14.48
CA SER A 319 26.19 -32.47 -15.71
C SER A 319 25.64 -33.83 -16.16
N LYS A 320 26.26 -34.93 -15.71
CA LYS A 320 25.89 -36.30 -16.02
C LYS A 320 25.07 -37.00 -14.96
N ILE A 321 24.70 -36.29 -13.88
CA ILE A 321 23.94 -36.87 -12.77
C ILE A 321 22.54 -37.29 -13.24
N LYS A 322 22.27 -38.58 -13.18
CA LYS A 322 20.95 -39.15 -13.49
C LYS A 322 19.98 -39.12 -12.33
N SER A 323 20.43 -38.77 -11.09
CA SER A 323 19.57 -38.79 -9.91
C SER A 323 18.49 -37.72 -9.99
N LEU A 324 17.27 -38.08 -9.57
CA LEU A 324 16.12 -37.19 -9.59
C LEU A 324 16.34 -35.94 -8.70
N GLY A 325 16.97 -36.11 -7.53
CA GLY A 325 17.24 -35.04 -6.57
C GLY A 325 18.11 -33.92 -7.18
N MET A 326 19.24 -34.29 -7.85
CA MET A 326 20.10 -33.30 -8.46
C MET A 326 19.40 -32.56 -9.63
N LYS A 327 18.58 -33.27 -10.41
CA LYS A 327 17.78 -32.62 -11.48
C LYS A 327 16.82 -31.61 -10.93
N ILE A 328 16.22 -31.88 -9.76
CA ILE A 328 15.34 -30.96 -9.05
C ILE A 328 16.14 -29.74 -8.58
N ILE A 329 17.29 -29.95 -7.91
CA ILE A 329 18.17 -28.86 -7.47
C ILE A 329 18.51 -27.94 -8.64
N TYR A 330 18.98 -28.51 -9.76
CA TYR A 330 19.35 -27.72 -10.93
C TYR A 330 18.18 -26.87 -11.48
N LYS A 331 16.99 -27.47 -11.60
CA LYS A 331 15.80 -26.75 -12.06
C LYS A 331 15.37 -25.65 -11.09
N LEU A 332 15.43 -25.89 -9.77
CA LEU A 332 15.08 -24.90 -8.75
C LEU A 332 16.06 -23.72 -8.74
N VAL A 333 17.37 -24.01 -8.90
CA VAL A 333 18.38 -22.95 -9.01
C VAL A 333 18.18 -22.13 -10.29
N GLN A 334 17.85 -22.76 -11.42
CA GLN A 334 17.48 -22.03 -12.64
C GLN A 334 16.22 -21.17 -12.45
N GLN A 335 15.23 -21.67 -11.72
CA GLN A 335 13.98 -20.92 -11.46
C GLN A 335 14.23 -19.60 -10.72
N ILE A 336 15.21 -19.56 -9.83
CA ILE A 336 15.61 -18.35 -9.10
C ILE A 336 16.73 -17.56 -9.81
N GLU A 337 16.99 -17.89 -11.07
CA GLU A 337 18.07 -17.29 -11.89
C GLU A 337 19.45 -17.34 -11.18
N GLY A 338 19.69 -18.41 -10.39
CA GLY A 338 20.89 -18.59 -9.60
C GLY A 338 21.98 -19.40 -10.32
N GLU A 339 23.18 -19.30 -9.77
CA GLU A 339 24.36 -20.07 -10.19
C GLU A 339 24.69 -21.14 -9.16
N LEU A 340 24.83 -22.39 -9.60
CA LEU A 340 25.19 -23.53 -8.77
C LEU A 340 26.66 -23.89 -8.98
N SER A 341 27.43 -23.95 -7.91
CA SER A 341 28.80 -24.49 -7.90
C SER A 341 28.96 -25.56 -6.82
N SER A 342 29.95 -26.44 -6.96
CA SER A 342 30.21 -27.51 -6.01
C SER A 342 31.70 -27.74 -5.81
N ASP A 343 32.04 -28.20 -4.60
CA ASP A 343 33.38 -28.61 -4.19
C ASP A 343 33.31 -29.94 -3.42
N PHE A 344 34.14 -30.89 -3.75
CA PHE A 344 34.19 -32.23 -3.16
C PHE A 344 35.53 -32.55 -2.50
N SER A 345 36.35 -31.55 -2.22
CA SER A 345 37.72 -31.73 -1.70
C SER A 345 37.73 -32.20 -0.24
N ASN A 346 36.78 -31.77 0.58
CA ASN A 346 36.65 -32.11 2.00
C ASN A 346 35.16 -32.34 2.36
N GLY A 347 34.66 -33.52 2.01
CA GLY A 347 33.21 -33.77 2.08
C GLY A 347 32.48 -33.25 0.84
N THR A 348 31.22 -32.81 0.98
CA THR A 348 30.42 -32.29 -0.11
C THR A 348 30.00 -30.85 0.19
N LYS A 349 30.26 -29.94 -0.73
CA LYS A 349 29.84 -28.54 -0.62
C LYS A 349 29.13 -28.08 -1.88
N PHE A 350 27.92 -27.54 -1.73
CA PHE A 350 27.18 -26.86 -2.79
C PHE A 350 27.02 -25.39 -2.44
N SER A 351 27.28 -24.51 -3.40
CA SER A 351 27.13 -23.07 -3.26
C SER A 351 26.19 -22.55 -4.34
N ILE A 352 25.18 -21.79 -3.94
CA ILE A 352 24.16 -21.22 -4.80
C ILE A 352 24.18 -19.71 -4.60
N ASN A 353 24.48 -18.98 -5.67
CA ASN A 353 24.45 -17.53 -5.68
C ASN A 353 23.25 -17.07 -6.51
N PHE A 354 22.45 -16.17 -5.98
CA PHE A 354 21.25 -15.69 -6.65
C PHE A 354 20.94 -14.24 -6.28
N LYS A 355 20.06 -13.62 -7.06
CA LYS A 355 19.66 -12.24 -6.89
C LYS A 355 18.13 -12.13 -6.75
N THR A 356 17.66 -11.27 -5.83
CA THR A 356 16.25 -10.84 -5.78
C THR A 356 16.06 -9.57 -6.59
N LYS A 357 14.85 -9.39 -7.10
CA LYS A 357 14.49 -8.18 -7.88
C LYS A 357 14.21 -6.99 -6.98
#